data_840983e7a481edf6e4c5d569dbbbf81d
#
_entry.id   840983e7a481edf6e4c5d569dbbbf81d
#
_cell.length_a   1.000
_cell.length_b   1.000
_cell.length_c   1.000
_cell.angle_alpha   90.00
_cell.angle_beta   90.00
_cell.angle_gamma   90.00
#
_symmetry.space_group_name_H-M   'P 1'
#
loop_
_entity.id
_entity.type
_entity.pdbx_description
1 polymer ?
#
loop_
_entity_poly.entity_id
_entity_poly.type
_entity_poly.pdbx_seq_one_letter_code
_entity_poly.pdbx_strand_id
1 'polypeptide(L)'
;MKINHYQKGVGLIEVLVALLLLAVGVLGYSILQIRAVDASSEALSRSQGMLITRALAENMRANPGAQTNYPAAVRGFTNITAAPTVPSPTCYNSVCTPAQMANFDAYMAARSAFAIGMNITMADCPGVGSAPIKRQCIFVAWGNTTLSVSGTTADVSNCMNTSGVYVNGSNCLMMEAY
;
A
#
# COMPACT_ATOMS: atom_id res chain seq x y z
N MET A 1 -9.60 17.10 -74.35
CA MET A 1 -10.06 17.90 -73.18
C MET A 1 -9.02 17.74 -72.10
N LYS A 2 -8.10 18.77 -71.90
CA LYS A 2 -7.05 18.69 -70.86
C LYS A 2 -7.59 19.29 -69.58
N ILE A 3 -7.75 18.46 -68.53
CA ILE A 3 -8.13 18.92 -67.20
C ILE A 3 -6.86 19.47 -66.55
N ASN A 4 -6.76 20.80 -66.43
CA ASN A 4 -5.70 21.46 -65.68
C ASN A 4 -6.00 21.29 -64.17
N HIS A 5 -5.32 20.39 -63.50
CA HIS A 5 -5.31 20.36 -62.05
C HIS A 5 -4.48 21.52 -61.51
N TYR A 6 -5.09 22.53 -60.98
CA TYR A 6 -4.42 23.60 -60.23
C TYR A 6 -3.96 23.01 -58.92
N GLN A 7 -2.68 22.78 -58.77
CA GLN A 7 -2.07 22.47 -57.46
C GLN A 7 -2.08 23.74 -56.62
N LYS A 8 -2.93 23.77 -55.57
CA LYS A 8 -2.90 24.81 -54.56
C LYS A 8 -1.74 24.47 -53.60
N GLY A 9 -0.73 25.33 -53.48
CA GLY A 9 0.34 25.23 -52.53
C GLY A 9 -0.21 25.43 -51.11
N VAL A 10 0.26 24.60 -50.14
CA VAL A 10 -0.09 24.77 -48.72
C VAL A 10 0.53 26.07 -48.20
N GLY A 11 -0.29 26.92 -47.56
CA GLY A 11 0.17 28.18 -47.00
C GLY A 11 1.06 27.95 -45.78
N LEU A 12 2.09 28.79 -45.61
CA LEU A 12 3.02 28.70 -44.47
C LEU A 12 2.26 28.82 -43.12
N ILE A 13 1.21 29.58 -43.06
CA ILE A 13 0.36 29.71 -41.87
C ILE A 13 -0.43 28.42 -41.55
N GLU A 14 -0.84 27.66 -42.57
CA GLU A 14 -1.56 26.41 -42.40
C GLU A 14 -0.65 25.34 -41.79
N VAL A 15 0.63 25.27 -42.22
CA VAL A 15 1.60 24.37 -41.59
C VAL A 15 1.89 24.77 -40.14
N LEU A 16 2.04 26.06 -39.87
CA LEU A 16 2.24 26.57 -38.50
C LEU A 16 1.08 26.19 -37.56
N VAL A 17 -0.15 26.40 -38.01
CA VAL A 17 -1.36 26.05 -37.20
C VAL A 17 -1.44 24.53 -37.02
N ALA A 18 -1.17 23.75 -38.08
CA ALA A 18 -1.16 22.29 -37.99
C ALA A 18 -0.14 21.77 -36.99
N LEU A 19 1.09 22.31 -36.99
CA LEU A 19 2.14 21.96 -36.04
C LEU A 19 1.79 22.36 -34.61
N LEU A 20 1.15 23.53 -34.41
CA LEU A 20 0.69 23.97 -33.09
C LEU A 20 -0.39 23.06 -32.53
N LEU A 21 -1.39 22.70 -33.33
CA LEU A 21 -2.44 21.77 -32.93
C LEU A 21 -1.88 20.38 -32.64
N LEU A 22 -0.94 19.90 -33.44
CA LEU A 22 -0.25 18.63 -33.17
C LEU A 22 0.51 18.66 -31.85
N ALA A 23 1.24 19.74 -31.55
CA ALA A 23 1.99 19.89 -30.31
C ALA A 23 1.06 19.86 -29.08
N VAL A 24 -0.06 20.60 -29.13
CA VAL A 24 -1.06 20.60 -28.05
C VAL A 24 -1.69 19.20 -27.89
N GLY A 25 -2.00 18.53 -28.98
CA GLY A 25 -2.56 17.17 -28.96
C GLY A 25 -1.61 16.16 -28.34
N VAL A 26 -0.31 16.18 -28.67
CA VAL A 26 0.71 15.30 -28.09
C VAL A 26 0.90 15.59 -26.61
N LEU A 27 0.98 16.86 -26.20
CA LEU A 27 1.08 17.23 -24.77
C LEU A 27 -0.12 16.75 -23.97
N GLY A 28 -1.32 16.96 -24.48
CA GLY A 28 -2.55 16.50 -23.82
C GLY A 28 -2.59 14.98 -23.64
N TYR A 29 -2.19 14.23 -24.67
CA TYR A 29 -2.11 12.78 -24.62
C TYR A 29 -1.07 12.29 -23.60
N SER A 30 0.11 12.94 -23.56
CA SER A 30 1.17 12.60 -22.61
C SER A 30 0.73 12.77 -21.16
N ILE A 31 -0.03 13.83 -20.84
CA ILE A 31 -0.59 14.05 -19.48
C ILE A 31 -1.55 12.93 -19.12
N LEU A 32 -2.42 12.51 -20.03
CA LEU A 32 -3.36 11.41 -19.78
C LEU A 32 -2.62 10.08 -19.51
N GLN A 33 -1.55 9.80 -20.24
CA GLN A 33 -0.73 8.60 -20.02
C GLN A 33 -0.11 8.59 -18.61
N ILE A 34 0.47 9.72 -18.17
CA ILE A 34 1.05 9.83 -16.82
C ILE A 34 -0.03 9.54 -15.76
N ARG A 35 -1.20 10.17 -15.88
CA ARG A 35 -2.31 9.93 -14.94
C ARG A 35 -2.80 8.48 -14.92
N ALA A 36 -2.84 7.82 -16.08
CA ALA A 36 -3.23 6.42 -16.17
C ALA A 36 -2.20 5.50 -15.48
N VAL A 37 -0.90 5.77 -15.62
CA VAL A 37 0.16 5.03 -14.93
C VAL A 37 0.09 5.24 -13.43
N ASP A 38 -0.09 6.48 -12.95
CA ASP A 38 -0.21 6.78 -11.52
C ASP A 38 -1.42 6.04 -10.91
N ALA A 39 -2.58 6.07 -11.56
CA ALA A 39 -3.78 5.38 -11.09
C ALA A 39 -3.58 3.84 -11.08
N SER A 40 -2.90 3.30 -12.08
CA SER A 40 -2.59 1.87 -12.16
C SER A 40 -1.62 1.44 -11.05
N SER A 41 -0.59 2.23 -10.77
CA SER A 41 0.38 1.95 -9.71
C SER A 41 -0.25 1.98 -8.32
N GLU A 42 -1.15 2.93 -8.07
CA GLU A 42 -1.90 3.02 -6.81
C GLU A 42 -2.84 1.82 -6.64
N ALA A 43 -3.56 1.42 -7.69
CA ALA A 43 -4.43 0.24 -7.67
C ALA A 43 -3.64 -1.04 -7.38
N LEU A 44 -2.44 -1.17 -7.96
CA LEU A 44 -1.54 -2.31 -7.72
C LEU A 44 -1.07 -2.33 -6.26
N SER A 45 -0.64 -1.19 -5.72
CA SER A 45 -0.21 -1.08 -4.32
C SER A 45 -1.33 -1.47 -3.35
N ARG A 46 -2.56 -1.01 -3.58
CA ARG A 46 -3.74 -1.41 -2.78
C ARG A 46 -4.00 -2.91 -2.85
N SER A 47 -3.92 -3.50 -4.04
CA SER A 47 -4.09 -4.94 -4.22
C SER A 47 -3.03 -5.75 -3.47
N GLN A 48 -1.76 -5.36 -3.58
CA GLN A 48 -0.66 -6.01 -2.87
C GLN A 48 -0.78 -5.85 -1.35
N GLY A 49 -1.11 -4.65 -0.87
CA GLY A 49 -1.35 -4.40 0.56
C GLY A 49 -2.49 -5.28 1.11
N MET A 50 -3.58 -5.43 0.34
CA MET A 50 -4.70 -6.30 0.71
C MET A 50 -4.30 -7.77 0.80
N LEU A 51 -3.46 -8.25 -0.12
CA LEU A 51 -2.97 -9.63 -0.08
C LEU A 51 -2.13 -9.90 1.17
N ILE A 52 -1.25 -8.96 1.55
CA ILE A 52 -0.40 -9.10 2.74
C ILE A 52 -1.23 -9.08 4.02
N THR A 53 -2.15 -8.13 4.16
CA THR A 53 -3.01 -8.02 5.35
C THR A 53 -3.93 -9.22 5.49
N ARG A 54 -4.49 -9.71 4.37
CA ARG A 54 -5.33 -10.91 4.36
C ARG A 54 -4.56 -12.16 4.73
N ALA A 55 -3.36 -12.36 4.17
CA ALA A 55 -2.51 -13.49 4.50
C ALA A 55 -2.17 -13.51 6.01
N LEU A 56 -1.81 -12.35 6.57
CA LEU A 56 -1.54 -12.25 8.01
C LEU A 56 -2.80 -12.54 8.83
N ALA A 57 -3.96 -11.99 8.47
CA ALA A 57 -5.22 -12.23 9.17
C ALA A 57 -5.61 -13.73 9.15
N GLU A 58 -5.41 -14.43 8.04
CA GLU A 58 -5.66 -15.87 7.96
C GLU A 58 -4.68 -16.68 8.84
N ASN A 59 -3.38 -16.32 8.86
CA ASN A 59 -2.42 -16.94 9.77
C ASN A 59 -2.81 -16.74 11.23
N MET A 60 -3.28 -15.54 11.60
CA MET A 60 -3.79 -15.26 12.95
C MET A 60 -4.99 -16.12 13.32
N ARG A 61 -5.92 -16.35 12.39
CA ARG A 61 -7.07 -17.24 12.58
C ARG A 61 -6.65 -18.70 12.72
N ALA A 62 -5.63 -19.11 12.01
CA ALA A 62 -5.06 -20.46 12.09
C ALA A 62 -4.28 -20.70 13.40
N ASN A 63 -3.93 -19.64 14.15
CA ASN A 63 -3.17 -19.69 15.39
C ASN A 63 -3.92 -19.05 16.58
N PRO A 64 -5.08 -19.60 16.99
CA PRO A 64 -5.93 -18.99 18.01
C PRO A 64 -5.27 -18.93 19.40
N GLY A 65 -4.28 -19.82 19.67
CA GLY A 65 -3.55 -19.84 20.94
C GLY A 65 -2.58 -18.69 21.16
N ALA A 66 -2.32 -17.87 20.14
CA ALA A 66 -1.37 -16.76 20.22
C ALA A 66 -1.91 -15.44 19.61
N GLN A 67 -3.20 -15.28 19.45
CA GLN A 67 -3.78 -14.06 18.88
C GLN A 67 -3.30 -12.79 19.59
N THR A 68 -3.21 -12.82 20.91
CA THR A 68 -2.73 -11.69 21.71
C THR A 68 -1.25 -11.34 21.52
N ASN A 69 -0.47 -12.23 20.93
CA ASN A 69 0.96 -12.00 20.65
C ASN A 69 1.19 -11.22 19.34
N TYR A 70 0.28 -11.35 18.36
CA TYR A 70 0.44 -10.74 17.04
C TYR A 70 0.60 -9.22 17.05
N PRO A 71 -0.18 -8.44 17.83
CA PRO A 71 -0.01 -6.99 17.83
C PRO A 71 1.40 -6.54 18.21
N ALA A 72 2.00 -7.17 19.23
CA ALA A 72 3.37 -6.88 19.64
C ALA A 72 4.40 -7.36 18.60
N ALA A 73 4.20 -8.57 18.06
CA ALA A 73 5.09 -9.14 17.04
C ALA A 73 5.12 -8.26 15.77
N VAL A 74 3.98 -7.84 15.25
CA VAL A 74 3.92 -7.01 14.04
C VAL A 74 4.47 -5.61 14.29
N ARG A 75 4.17 -4.99 15.46
CA ARG A 75 4.77 -3.69 15.84
C ARG A 75 6.29 -3.71 15.88
N GLY A 76 6.88 -4.85 16.23
CA GLY A 76 8.34 -5.01 16.20
C GLY A 76 8.98 -4.82 14.83
N PHE A 77 8.19 -4.90 13.76
CA PHE A 77 8.62 -4.68 12.38
C PHE A 77 8.11 -3.39 11.77
N THR A 78 7.52 -2.49 12.57
CA THR A 78 7.04 -1.22 12.06
C THR A 78 8.21 -0.28 11.74
N ASN A 79 8.12 0.40 10.59
CA ASN A 79 9.10 1.40 10.13
C ASN A 79 10.54 0.87 10.02
N ILE A 80 10.70 -0.37 9.61
CA ILE A 80 12.02 -0.96 9.36
C ILE A 80 12.68 -0.33 8.13
N THR A 81 13.96 -0.03 8.22
CA THR A 81 14.77 0.59 7.16
C THR A 81 15.66 -0.42 6.42
N ALA A 82 15.71 -1.66 6.91
CA ALA A 82 16.42 -2.76 6.30
C ALA A 82 15.54 -4.02 6.28
N ALA A 83 15.86 -4.96 5.40
CA ALA A 83 15.13 -6.23 5.33
C ALA A 83 15.14 -6.92 6.69
N PRO A 84 13.98 -7.37 7.18
CA PRO A 84 13.91 -7.99 8.51
C PRO A 84 14.67 -9.31 8.54
N THR A 85 15.33 -9.55 9.65
CA THR A 85 16.04 -10.82 9.90
C THR A 85 15.06 -11.91 10.32
N VAL A 86 15.29 -13.13 9.84
CA VAL A 86 14.46 -14.27 10.23
C VAL A 86 14.54 -14.52 11.74
N PRO A 87 13.40 -14.69 12.44
CA PRO A 87 13.42 -15.00 13.87
C PRO A 87 13.98 -16.39 14.16
N SER A 88 14.48 -16.57 15.37
CA SER A 88 14.94 -17.86 15.88
C SER A 88 14.01 -18.32 17.02
N PRO A 89 13.50 -19.56 16.96
CA PRO A 89 13.68 -20.55 15.91
C PRO A 89 12.97 -20.18 14.61
N THR A 90 13.49 -20.64 13.49
CA THR A 90 12.78 -20.54 12.21
C THR A 90 11.73 -21.64 12.12
N CYS A 91 10.47 -21.26 11.89
CA CYS A 91 9.36 -22.21 11.78
C CYS A 91 9.30 -22.94 10.43
N TYR A 92 10.27 -22.74 9.55
CA TYR A 92 10.41 -23.54 8.31
C TYR A 92 10.80 -24.97 8.57
N ASN A 93 11.73 -25.20 9.50
CA ASN A 93 12.39 -26.49 9.71
C ASN A 93 12.28 -27.00 11.16
N SER A 94 11.52 -26.31 12.00
CA SER A 94 11.34 -26.65 13.40
C SER A 94 9.88 -26.48 13.83
N VAL A 95 9.48 -27.30 14.80
CA VAL A 95 8.17 -27.15 15.44
C VAL A 95 8.21 -25.90 16.32
N CYS A 96 7.32 -24.97 16.06
CA CYS A 96 7.20 -23.73 16.82
C CYS A 96 6.03 -23.78 17.80
N THR A 97 6.22 -23.11 18.93
CA THR A 97 5.09 -22.78 19.81
C THR A 97 4.16 -21.77 19.15
N PRO A 98 2.89 -21.65 19.58
CA PRO A 98 1.98 -20.63 19.02
C PRO A 98 2.54 -19.21 19.02
N ALA A 99 3.25 -18.81 20.08
CA ALA A 99 3.87 -17.48 20.17
C ALA A 99 5.06 -17.31 19.21
N GLN A 100 5.88 -18.35 19.03
CA GLN A 100 6.96 -18.34 18.04
C GLN A 100 6.41 -18.27 16.61
N MET A 101 5.29 -18.97 16.33
CA MET A 101 4.60 -18.89 15.04
C MET A 101 4.07 -17.47 14.80
N ALA A 102 3.49 -16.80 15.80
CA ALA A 102 3.04 -15.41 15.66
C ALA A 102 4.18 -14.46 15.28
N ASN A 103 5.36 -14.61 15.87
CA ASN A 103 6.55 -13.85 15.49
C ASN A 103 7.03 -14.16 14.07
N PHE A 104 6.95 -15.42 13.67
CA PHE A 104 7.35 -15.86 12.34
C PHE A 104 6.37 -15.35 11.26
N ASP A 105 5.06 -15.39 11.52
CA ASP A 105 4.03 -14.84 10.62
C ASP A 105 4.17 -13.33 10.48
N ALA A 106 4.43 -12.61 11.58
CA ALA A 106 4.71 -11.17 11.57
C ALA A 106 5.96 -10.85 10.74
N TYR A 107 7.04 -11.64 10.89
CA TYR A 107 8.24 -11.52 10.06
C TYR A 107 7.92 -11.73 8.56
N MET A 108 7.15 -12.76 8.21
CA MET A 108 6.80 -13.05 6.82
C MET A 108 5.98 -11.92 6.20
N ALA A 109 4.99 -11.39 6.92
CA ALA A 109 4.20 -10.25 6.48
C ALA A 109 5.06 -8.99 6.30
N ALA A 110 5.92 -8.67 7.28
CA ALA A 110 6.82 -7.54 7.23
C ALA A 110 7.85 -7.64 6.10
N ARG A 111 8.41 -8.83 5.87
CA ARG A 111 9.33 -9.09 4.75
C ARG A 111 8.65 -8.88 3.41
N SER A 112 7.42 -9.37 3.26
CA SER A 112 6.63 -9.19 2.03
C SER A 112 6.29 -7.73 1.79
N ALA A 113 5.90 -6.99 2.84
CA ALA A 113 5.63 -5.56 2.77
C ALA A 113 6.91 -4.76 2.40
N PHE A 114 8.02 -5.04 3.09
CA PHE A 114 9.30 -4.37 2.85
C PHE A 114 9.81 -4.59 1.42
N ALA A 115 9.66 -5.79 0.86
CA ALA A 115 10.12 -6.13 -0.50
C ALA A 115 9.46 -5.27 -1.59
N ILE A 116 8.30 -4.70 -1.32
CA ILE A 116 7.54 -3.84 -2.25
C ILE A 116 7.44 -2.39 -1.76
N GLY A 117 8.29 -1.99 -0.80
CA GLY A 117 8.35 -0.63 -0.29
C GLY A 117 7.17 -0.22 0.59
N MET A 118 6.52 -1.20 1.23
CA MET A 118 5.43 -0.96 2.17
C MET A 118 5.88 -1.13 3.61
N ASN A 119 5.20 -0.45 4.52
CA ASN A 119 5.35 -0.58 5.97
C ASN A 119 4.10 -1.21 6.56
N ILE A 120 4.26 -2.02 7.62
CA ILE A 120 3.16 -2.72 8.28
C ILE A 120 3.17 -2.47 9.79
N THR A 121 1.99 -2.37 10.39
CA THR A 121 1.81 -2.31 11.84
C THR A 121 0.48 -2.91 12.28
N MET A 122 0.31 -3.13 13.57
CA MET A 122 -0.97 -3.47 14.18
C MET A 122 -1.30 -2.50 15.32
N ALA A 123 -2.55 -2.09 15.38
CA ALA A 123 -3.10 -1.21 16.40
C ALA A 123 -4.53 -1.64 16.77
N ASP A 124 -5.03 -1.11 17.88
CA ASP A 124 -6.47 -1.13 18.13
C ASP A 124 -7.19 -0.44 16.98
N CYS A 125 -8.31 -0.97 16.53
CA CYS A 125 -9.04 -0.38 15.41
C CYS A 125 -9.52 1.02 15.77
N PRO A 126 -9.26 2.04 14.92
CA PRO A 126 -9.82 3.37 15.15
C PRO A 126 -11.35 3.37 15.14
N GLY A 127 -11.96 4.26 15.92
CA GLY A 127 -13.42 4.35 16.02
C GLY A 127 -14.07 3.39 17.03
N VAL A 128 -13.29 2.51 17.68
CA VAL A 128 -13.81 1.55 18.67
C VAL A 128 -13.38 1.86 20.12
N GLY A 129 -12.95 3.09 20.38
CA GLY A 129 -12.37 3.48 21.68
C GLY A 129 -13.27 3.22 22.89
N SER A 130 -14.59 3.21 22.73
CA SER A 130 -15.60 2.92 23.77
C SER A 130 -16.15 1.49 23.71
N ALA A 131 -15.69 0.66 22.76
CA ALA A 131 -16.17 -0.73 22.67
C ALA A 131 -15.62 -1.57 23.83
N PRO A 132 -16.45 -2.49 24.41
CA PRO A 132 -16.02 -3.36 25.50
C PRO A 132 -14.92 -4.36 25.06
N ILE A 133 -14.84 -4.68 23.79
CA ILE A 133 -13.81 -5.52 23.17
C ILE A 133 -13.06 -4.67 22.16
N LYS A 134 -11.75 -4.51 22.38
CA LYS A 134 -10.86 -3.81 21.44
C LYS A 134 -10.49 -4.75 20.32
N ARG A 135 -10.97 -4.44 19.13
CA ARG A 135 -10.61 -5.17 17.91
C ARG A 135 -9.23 -4.73 17.43
N GLN A 136 -8.48 -5.67 16.88
CA GLN A 136 -7.16 -5.42 16.35
C GLN A 136 -7.22 -5.22 14.83
N CYS A 137 -6.54 -4.18 14.35
CA CYS A 137 -6.46 -3.84 12.94
C CYS A 137 -5.03 -3.90 12.46
N ILE A 138 -4.84 -4.47 11.26
CA ILE A 138 -3.59 -4.49 10.52
C ILE A 138 -3.59 -3.27 9.60
N PHE A 139 -2.51 -2.51 9.62
CA PHE A 139 -2.29 -1.36 8.76
C PHE A 139 -1.10 -1.60 7.85
N VAL A 140 -1.25 -1.31 6.57
CA VAL A 140 -0.17 -1.28 5.60
C VAL A 140 -0.16 0.09 4.95
N ALA A 141 1.01 0.72 4.86
CA ALA A 141 1.18 2.03 4.25
C ALA A 141 2.34 2.02 3.25
N TRP A 142 2.24 2.88 2.24
CA TRP A 142 3.25 3.05 1.18
C TRP A 142 3.42 4.53 0.81
N GLY A 143 4.40 4.81 -0.02
CA GLY A 143 4.68 6.18 -0.47
C GLY A 143 5.03 7.11 0.69
N ASN A 144 4.32 8.23 0.81
CA ASN A 144 4.58 9.25 1.81
C ASN A 144 3.85 9.03 3.15
N THR A 145 3.02 7.98 3.25
CA THR A 145 2.31 7.69 4.49
C THR A 145 3.18 6.86 5.43
N THR A 146 3.46 7.39 6.58
CA THR A 146 4.30 6.74 7.59
C THR A 146 3.46 6.12 8.70
N LEU A 147 3.91 4.95 9.16
CA LEU A 147 3.44 4.30 10.37
C LEU A 147 4.60 4.32 11.37
N SER A 148 4.33 4.53 12.64
CA SER A 148 5.38 4.52 13.67
C SER A 148 4.93 3.80 14.93
N VAL A 149 5.88 3.54 15.84
CA VAL A 149 5.60 2.93 17.14
C VAL A 149 6.28 3.78 18.20
N SER A 150 5.54 4.14 19.24
CA SER A 150 6.06 4.79 20.44
C SER A 150 5.79 3.88 21.66
N GLY A 151 6.84 3.31 22.21
CA GLY A 151 6.73 2.30 23.26
C GLY A 151 5.97 1.07 22.78
N THR A 152 4.81 0.81 23.35
CA THR A 152 3.95 -0.34 22.99
C THR A 152 2.78 0.01 22.07
N THR A 153 2.67 1.28 21.67
CA THR A 153 1.52 1.79 20.91
C THR A 153 1.95 2.13 19.48
N ALA A 154 1.21 1.61 18.50
CA ALA A 154 1.39 2.02 17.12
C ALA A 154 0.67 3.35 16.85
N ASP A 155 1.35 4.25 16.16
CA ASP A 155 0.78 5.49 15.67
C ASP A 155 0.43 5.32 14.17
N VAL A 156 -0.86 5.41 13.90
CA VAL A 156 -1.47 5.28 12.57
C VAL A 156 -2.15 6.57 12.12
N SER A 157 -1.88 7.67 12.81
CA SER A 157 -2.57 8.97 12.60
C SER A 157 -2.38 9.53 11.19
N ASN A 158 -1.28 9.20 10.51
CA ASN A 158 -1.04 9.57 9.11
C ASN A 158 -1.84 8.72 8.10
N CYS A 159 -2.39 7.60 8.54
CA CYS A 159 -3.25 6.72 7.74
C CYS A 159 -4.72 6.97 8.02
N MET A 160 -5.09 6.93 9.31
CA MET A 160 -6.48 6.98 9.74
C MET A 160 -6.61 7.78 11.04
N ASN A 161 -7.65 8.60 11.13
CA ASN A 161 -7.94 9.36 12.34
C ASN A 161 -8.61 8.48 13.41
N THR A 162 -8.76 9.01 14.61
CA THR A 162 -9.36 8.31 15.76
C THR A 162 -10.84 7.93 15.56
N SER A 163 -11.52 8.52 14.58
CA SER A 163 -12.91 8.19 14.23
C SER A 163 -13.02 7.08 13.17
N GLY A 164 -11.90 6.50 12.72
CA GLY A 164 -11.91 5.45 11.71
C GLY A 164 -12.03 5.95 10.26
N VAL A 165 -11.73 7.24 10.02
CA VAL A 165 -11.76 7.83 8.67
C VAL A 165 -10.33 7.97 8.16
N TYR A 166 -10.10 7.56 6.91
CA TYR A 166 -8.79 7.75 6.25
C TYR A 166 -8.42 9.23 6.13
N VAL A 167 -7.16 9.52 6.38
CA VAL A 167 -6.61 10.86 6.18
C VAL A 167 -6.57 11.16 4.68
N ASN A 168 -6.97 12.36 4.29
CA ASN A 168 -6.97 12.74 2.88
C ASN A 168 -5.56 12.67 2.28
N GLY A 169 -5.43 11.99 1.15
CA GLY A 169 -4.14 11.78 0.49
C GLY A 169 -3.25 10.70 1.14
N SER A 170 -3.73 9.96 2.14
CA SER A 170 -2.98 8.85 2.70
C SER A 170 -2.94 7.65 1.75
N ASN A 171 -1.76 7.08 1.61
CA ASN A 171 -1.49 5.86 0.86
C ASN A 171 -1.41 4.70 1.85
N CYS A 172 -2.55 4.20 2.28
CA CYS A 172 -2.61 3.10 3.25
C CYS A 172 -3.89 2.28 3.11
N LEU A 173 -3.86 1.12 3.74
CA LEU A 173 -4.97 0.20 3.86
C LEU A 173 -5.07 -0.29 5.30
N MET A 174 -6.28 -0.43 5.80
CA MET A 174 -6.57 -1.06 7.08
C MET A 174 -7.46 -2.28 6.86
N MET A 175 -7.17 -3.35 7.60
CA MET A 175 -8.00 -4.55 7.67
C MET A 175 -8.19 -4.96 9.13
N GLU A 176 -9.42 -5.23 9.51
CA GLU A 176 -9.73 -5.80 10.81
C GLU A 176 -9.28 -7.28 10.86
N ALA A 177 -8.53 -7.64 11.88
CA ALA A 177 -7.99 -9.00 12.03
C ALA A 177 -8.89 -9.89 12.90
N TYR A 178 -9.37 -9.37 14.05
CA TYR A 178 -10.28 -10.04 14.97
C TYR A 178 -10.87 -9.06 15.99
#